data_fe052b33c5c34ee0d9e6463b9409fcaf
#
_entry.id   fe052b33c5c34ee0d9e6463b9409fcaf
#
_cell.length_a   1.000
_cell.length_b   1.000
_cell.length_c   1.000
_cell.angle_alpha   90.00
_cell.angle_beta   90.00
_cell.angle_gamma   90.00
#
_symmetry.space_group_name_H-M   'P 1'
#
loop_
_entity.id
_entity.type
_entity.pdbx_description
1 polymer ?
#
loop_
_entity_poly.entity_id
_entity_poly.type
_entity_poly.pdbx_seq_one_letter_code
_entity_poly.pdbx_strand_id
1 'polypeptide(L)'
;KRIEEKTDTLGLHFTQPTIHEYGEYVYISMAGINSWLTNPDEPQLPCFMTTLSYPLGTRIDAVTYAIETPQKITLPKQIIPLSQPLPLDRLYHSSKRLPSSRIYNETSPYPGDYMSYQITVGLEDNQPVIFLSLQVYPFQYYPKINRGEYIQDIEIEISYKPASKNLNMPDIYDLLIITPALFSDNLQ
;
A
#
# COMPACT_ATOMS: atom_id res chain seq x y z
N LYS A 1 -0.22 -22.26 28.83
CA LYS A 1 1.12 -21.93 28.33
C LYS A 1 1.06 -20.51 27.76
N ARG A 2 1.86 -19.59 28.30
CA ARG A 2 1.88 -18.21 27.81
C ARG A 2 2.48 -18.25 26.40
N ILE A 3 1.77 -17.74 25.41
CA ILE A 3 2.29 -17.64 24.02
C ILE A 3 3.32 -16.52 24.06
N GLU A 4 4.53 -16.84 23.62
CA GLU A 4 5.63 -15.88 23.57
C GLU A 4 5.42 -14.96 22.38
N GLU A 5 5.56 -13.66 22.61
CA GLU A 5 5.53 -12.64 21.57
C GLU A 5 6.78 -12.74 20.70
N LYS A 6 6.61 -12.59 19.40
CA LYS A 6 7.69 -12.58 18.41
C LYS A 6 7.71 -11.26 17.65
N THR A 7 8.88 -10.95 17.14
CA THR A 7 9.09 -9.75 16.34
C THR A 7 9.81 -10.12 15.06
N ASP A 8 9.27 -9.68 13.92
CA ASP A 8 9.93 -9.70 12.63
C ASP A 8 10.35 -8.28 12.26
N THR A 9 11.48 -8.14 11.58
CA THR A 9 12.00 -6.84 11.14
C THR A 9 12.20 -6.86 9.63
N LEU A 10 11.75 -5.81 8.95
CA LEU A 10 11.93 -5.58 7.51
C LEU A 10 12.63 -4.24 7.29
N GLY A 11 13.88 -4.27 6.80
CA GLY A 11 14.61 -3.09 6.36
C GLY A 11 14.44 -2.86 4.85
N LEU A 12 14.12 -1.64 4.45
CA LEU A 12 14.01 -1.24 3.04
C LEU A 12 14.92 -0.05 2.78
N HIS A 13 15.57 -0.06 1.61
CA HIS A 13 16.43 1.03 1.15
C HIS A 13 15.94 1.57 -0.20
N PHE A 14 15.88 2.90 -0.31
CA PHE A 14 15.46 3.64 -1.50
C PHE A 14 16.56 4.59 -1.93
N THR A 15 16.74 4.78 -3.24
CA THR A 15 17.66 5.79 -3.73
C THR A 15 17.10 7.21 -3.60
N GLN A 16 17.95 8.21 -3.77
CA GLN A 16 17.47 9.58 -3.99
C GLN A 16 16.47 9.63 -5.15
N PRO A 17 15.43 10.48 -5.06
CA PRO A 17 14.46 10.65 -6.12
C PRO A 17 15.09 11.30 -7.34
N THR A 18 14.77 10.78 -8.52
CA THR A 18 15.07 11.40 -9.80
C THR A 18 13.82 12.09 -10.32
N ILE A 19 13.96 13.39 -10.66
CA ILE A 19 12.86 14.22 -11.17
C ILE A 19 12.90 14.15 -12.70
N HIS A 20 11.78 13.78 -13.31
CA HIS A 20 11.61 13.75 -14.76
C HIS A 20 10.55 14.75 -15.17
N GLU A 21 10.87 15.62 -16.13
CA GLU A 21 9.90 16.57 -16.67
C GLU A 21 8.96 15.90 -17.70
N TYR A 22 7.66 16.24 -17.61
CA TYR A 22 6.64 15.78 -18.53
C TYR A 22 5.61 16.89 -18.79
N GLY A 23 5.84 17.67 -19.82
CA GLY A 23 5.00 18.82 -20.17
C GLY A 23 4.94 19.85 -19.02
N GLU A 24 3.75 20.10 -18.49
CA GLU A 24 3.53 21.04 -17.38
C GLU A 24 3.79 20.43 -16.00
N TYR A 25 4.12 19.13 -15.95
CA TYR A 25 4.28 18.36 -14.72
C TYR A 25 5.68 17.76 -14.58
N VAL A 26 5.92 17.18 -13.43
CA VAL A 26 7.04 16.25 -13.19
C VAL A 26 6.51 14.93 -12.67
N TYR A 27 7.28 13.86 -12.86
CA TYR A 27 7.09 12.61 -12.15
C TYR A 27 8.39 12.22 -11.43
N ILE A 28 8.24 11.45 -10.35
CA ILE A 28 9.35 11.06 -9.47
C ILE A 28 9.62 9.58 -9.66
N SER A 29 10.89 9.20 -9.86
CA SER A 29 11.33 7.81 -9.81
C SER A 29 12.37 7.62 -8.73
N MET A 30 12.37 6.44 -8.11
CA MET A 30 13.33 6.00 -7.09
C MET A 30 13.64 4.53 -7.31
N ALA A 31 14.86 4.08 -7.13
CA ALA A 31 15.12 2.64 -7.04
C ALA A 31 14.67 2.11 -5.67
N GLY A 32 14.30 0.84 -5.61
CA GLY A 32 13.73 0.21 -4.42
C GLY A 32 12.21 0.20 -4.37
N ILE A 33 11.52 0.98 -5.22
CA ILE A 33 10.06 0.93 -5.36
C ILE A 33 9.63 -0.19 -6.32
N ASN A 34 8.41 -0.67 -6.15
CA ASN A 34 7.79 -1.65 -7.06
C ASN A 34 6.36 -1.27 -7.49
N SER A 35 5.85 -0.13 -7.03
CA SER A 35 4.49 0.31 -7.30
C SER A 35 4.38 1.84 -7.27
N TRP A 36 3.17 2.32 -7.58
CA TRP A 36 2.79 3.74 -7.59
C TRP A 36 1.45 3.92 -6.92
N LEU A 37 1.22 5.10 -6.33
CA LEU A 37 -0.13 5.47 -5.89
C LEU A 37 -1.04 5.63 -7.12
N THR A 38 -2.21 4.99 -7.07
CA THR A 38 -3.12 4.86 -8.22
C THR A 38 -4.48 5.53 -8.01
N ASN A 39 -4.56 6.50 -7.11
CA ASN A 39 -5.78 7.27 -6.90
C ASN A 39 -5.97 8.29 -8.03
N PRO A 40 -7.10 8.25 -8.77
CA PRO A 40 -7.36 9.20 -9.84
C PRO A 40 -7.35 10.65 -9.36
N ASP A 41 -6.81 11.55 -10.20
CA ASP A 41 -6.70 12.99 -9.97
C ASP A 41 -5.78 13.39 -8.80
N GLU A 42 -5.14 12.43 -8.13
CA GLU A 42 -4.17 12.65 -7.06
C GLU A 42 -2.72 12.52 -7.58
N PRO A 43 -1.72 13.09 -6.87
CA PRO A 43 -0.32 13.01 -7.30
C PRO A 43 0.15 11.56 -7.42
N GLN A 44 0.71 11.21 -8.58
CA GLN A 44 1.29 9.89 -8.80
C GLN A 44 2.65 9.80 -8.12
N LEU A 45 2.67 9.18 -6.93
CA LEU A 45 3.88 9.02 -6.12
C LEU A 45 4.40 7.60 -6.11
N PRO A 46 5.74 7.42 -6.04
CA PRO A 46 6.35 6.11 -5.90
C PRO A 46 5.99 5.48 -4.56
N CYS A 47 5.73 4.18 -4.55
CA CYS A 47 5.53 3.41 -3.33
C CYS A 47 6.15 2.01 -3.45
N PHE A 48 6.33 1.37 -2.31
CA PHE A 48 6.73 -0.03 -2.21
C PHE A 48 5.61 -0.82 -1.55
N MET A 49 5.23 -1.94 -2.16
CA MET A 49 4.19 -2.82 -1.63
C MET A 49 4.76 -4.23 -1.42
N THR A 50 4.44 -4.82 -0.29
CA THR A 50 4.76 -6.23 -0.02
C THR A 50 3.67 -6.85 0.84
N THR A 51 3.55 -8.16 0.76
CA THR A 51 2.62 -8.94 1.59
C THR A 51 3.39 -10.06 2.27
N LEU A 52 3.24 -10.13 3.58
CA LEU A 52 3.78 -11.21 4.41
C LEU A 52 2.63 -12.14 4.78
N SER A 53 2.90 -13.43 4.82
CA SER A 53 1.92 -14.45 5.22
C SER A 53 2.28 -15.05 6.57
N TYR A 54 1.27 -15.24 7.41
CA TYR A 54 1.39 -15.86 8.73
C TYR A 54 0.35 -16.98 8.87
N PRO A 55 0.66 -18.05 9.61
CA PRO A 55 -0.31 -19.11 9.86
C PRO A 55 -1.61 -18.58 10.46
N LEU A 56 -2.76 -19.14 10.04
CA LEU A 56 -4.06 -18.77 10.61
C LEU A 56 -4.05 -18.94 12.15
N GLY A 57 -4.61 -17.96 12.84
CA GLY A 57 -4.59 -17.87 14.31
C GLY A 57 -3.41 -17.08 14.88
N THR A 58 -2.47 -16.62 14.04
CA THR A 58 -1.49 -15.61 14.42
C THR A 58 -2.21 -14.29 14.69
N ARG A 59 -1.81 -13.61 15.74
CA ARG A 59 -2.31 -12.28 16.08
C ARG A 59 -1.22 -11.25 15.90
N ILE A 60 -1.38 -10.36 14.96
CA ILE A 60 -0.53 -9.18 14.79
C ILE A 60 -0.93 -8.18 15.88
N ASP A 61 -0.02 -7.85 16.79
CA ASP A 61 -0.27 -6.93 17.90
C ASP A 61 0.12 -5.49 17.54
N ALA A 62 1.21 -5.29 16.81
CA ALA A 62 1.66 -3.97 16.36
C ALA A 62 2.48 -4.06 15.06
N VAL A 63 2.38 -3.02 14.24
CA VAL A 63 3.28 -2.76 13.11
C VAL A 63 3.74 -1.31 13.25
N THR A 64 5.03 -1.13 13.48
CA THR A 64 5.65 0.17 13.69
C THR A 64 6.79 0.38 12.71
N TYR A 65 7.24 1.61 12.55
CA TYR A 65 8.39 1.89 11.70
C TYR A 65 9.29 2.96 12.32
N ALA A 66 10.55 2.90 11.98
CA ALA A 66 11.55 3.93 12.25
C ALA A 66 12.15 4.42 10.94
N ILE A 67 12.36 5.72 10.83
CA ILE A 67 12.97 6.39 9.67
C ILE A 67 14.06 7.36 10.13
N GLU A 68 15.01 7.62 9.26
CA GLU A 68 15.92 8.74 9.43
C GLU A 68 15.22 10.08 9.15
N THR A 69 15.90 11.18 9.44
CA THR A 69 15.37 12.53 9.14
C THR A 69 15.13 12.68 7.63
N PRO A 70 13.89 12.95 7.21
CA PRO A 70 13.56 13.10 5.80
C PRO A 70 14.35 14.22 5.13
N GLN A 71 14.81 13.98 3.91
CA GLN A 71 15.53 14.96 3.11
C GLN A 71 14.57 15.76 2.24
N LYS A 72 14.82 17.08 2.11
CA LYS A 72 13.95 18.00 1.38
C LYS A 72 14.45 18.20 -0.05
N ILE A 73 13.50 18.28 -0.99
CA ILE A 73 13.78 18.56 -2.40
C ILE A 73 12.73 19.55 -2.94
N THR A 74 13.20 20.55 -3.71
CA THR A 74 12.31 21.47 -4.40
C THR A 74 11.98 20.94 -5.79
N LEU A 75 10.69 20.98 -6.15
CA LEU A 75 10.24 20.52 -7.44
C LEU A 75 10.07 21.71 -8.39
N PRO A 76 10.50 21.61 -9.67
CA PRO A 76 10.38 22.70 -10.63
C PRO A 76 8.93 22.91 -11.09
N LYS A 77 8.10 21.84 -11.05
CA LYS A 77 6.69 21.80 -11.47
C LYS A 77 5.91 20.92 -10.52
N GLN A 78 4.58 20.97 -10.62
CA GLN A 78 3.69 20.07 -9.87
C GLN A 78 3.88 18.62 -10.29
N ILE A 79 3.71 17.69 -9.36
CA ILE A 79 3.70 16.27 -9.67
C ILE A 79 2.46 15.94 -10.49
N ILE A 80 2.64 15.07 -11.48
CA ILE A 80 1.61 14.67 -12.40
C ILE A 80 0.43 13.99 -11.67
N PRO A 81 -0.82 14.43 -11.90
CA PRO A 81 -1.98 13.70 -11.40
C PRO A 81 -2.19 12.42 -12.19
N LEU A 82 -2.64 11.36 -11.53
CA LEU A 82 -3.05 10.14 -12.21
C LEU A 82 -4.33 10.42 -13.03
N SER A 83 -4.34 9.98 -14.28
CA SER A 83 -5.53 10.08 -15.13
C SER A 83 -6.65 9.18 -14.62
N GLN A 84 -7.89 9.62 -14.75
CA GLN A 84 -9.04 8.75 -14.48
C GLN A 84 -9.06 7.57 -15.45
N PRO A 85 -9.48 6.38 -15.00
CA PRO A 85 -9.69 5.23 -15.87
C PRO A 85 -10.75 5.56 -16.91
N LEU A 86 -10.49 5.23 -18.17
CA LEU A 86 -11.47 5.39 -19.26
C LEU A 86 -12.21 4.07 -19.48
N PRO A 87 -13.55 4.10 -19.64
CA PRO A 87 -14.31 2.95 -20.11
C PRO A 87 -13.83 2.53 -21.50
N LEU A 88 -13.67 1.23 -21.75
CA LEU A 88 -13.18 0.68 -23.02
C LEU A 88 -14.13 0.93 -24.20
N ASP A 89 -15.39 1.25 -23.94
CA ASP A 89 -16.44 1.51 -24.94
C ASP A 89 -16.44 2.95 -25.46
N ARG A 90 -15.68 3.85 -24.86
CA ARG A 90 -15.56 5.24 -25.29
C ARG A 90 -14.32 5.43 -26.16
N LEU A 91 -14.55 5.42 -27.47
CA LEU A 91 -13.54 5.79 -28.45
C LEU A 91 -13.00 7.21 -28.17
N TYR A 92 -11.73 7.30 -27.82
CA TYR A 92 -10.84 8.46 -27.88
C TYR A 92 -11.40 9.83 -27.47
N HIS A 93 -11.68 9.99 -26.19
CA HIS A 93 -11.54 11.31 -25.60
C HIS A 93 -10.29 11.28 -24.72
N SER A 94 -9.27 12.07 -25.08
CA SER A 94 -8.09 12.25 -24.22
C SER A 94 -8.59 12.71 -22.86
N SER A 95 -8.48 11.83 -21.84
CA SER A 95 -8.77 12.21 -20.46
C SER A 95 -7.82 13.34 -20.11
N LYS A 96 -8.33 14.56 -19.98
CA LYS A 96 -7.55 15.64 -19.37
C LYS A 96 -7.16 15.19 -17.98
N ARG A 97 -5.86 15.21 -17.71
CA ARG A 97 -5.36 15.05 -16.34
C ARG A 97 -5.76 16.31 -15.58
N LEU A 98 -6.74 16.19 -14.72
CA LEU A 98 -7.21 17.28 -13.88
C LEU A 98 -6.74 17.02 -12.46
N PRO A 99 -5.87 17.88 -11.91
CA PRO A 99 -5.45 17.73 -10.53
C PRO A 99 -6.64 17.89 -9.57
N SER A 100 -6.75 17.00 -8.59
CA SER A 100 -7.75 17.15 -7.53
C SER A 100 -7.53 18.45 -6.79
N SER A 101 -8.50 19.37 -6.88
CA SER A 101 -8.41 20.68 -6.23
C SER A 101 -8.23 20.57 -4.70
N ARG A 102 -8.72 19.49 -4.10
CA ARG A 102 -8.54 19.23 -2.67
C ARG A 102 -7.07 19.00 -2.34
N ILE A 103 -6.42 17.99 -2.93
CA ILE A 103 -5.03 17.60 -2.61
C ILE A 103 -4.05 18.69 -3.05
N TYR A 104 -4.18 19.20 -4.28
CA TYR A 104 -3.21 20.16 -4.83
C TYR A 104 -3.25 21.55 -4.17
N ASN A 105 -4.28 21.85 -3.37
CA ASN A 105 -4.38 23.08 -2.58
C ASN A 105 -4.05 22.89 -1.08
N GLU A 106 -3.76 21.65 -0.65
CA GLU A 106 -3.43 21.38 0.75
C GLU A 106 -2.00 21.81 1.11
N THR A 107 -1.84 22.21 2.37
CA THR A 107 -0.52 22.52 2.96
C THR A 107 0.13 21.31 3.60
N SER A 108 -0.66 20.29 3.94
CA SER A 108 -0.21 19.02 4.50
C SER A 108 0.49 18.16 3.44
N PRO A 109 1.41 17.29 3.85
CA PRO A 109 2.03 16.34 2.93
C PRO A 109 1.02 15.32 2.41
N TYR A 110 1.22 14.85 1.17
CA TYR A 110 0.52 13.74 0.58
C TYR A 110 1.53 12.61 0.29
N PRO A 111 1.26 11.35 0.65
CA PRO A 111 0.03 10.82 1.26
C PRO A 111 -0.12 11.09 2.78
N GLY A 112 0.87 11.65 3.47
CA GLY A 112 0.79 12.08 4.85
C GLY A 112 1.52 11.18 5.85
N ASP A 113 1.52 9.88 5.63
CA ASP A 113 2.28 8.90 6.40
C ASP A 113 3.36 8.24 5.53
N TYR A 114 4.40 7.67 6.15
CA TYR A 114 5.44 6.91 5.44
C TYR A 114 5.09 5.44 5.26
N MET A 115 4.08 4.93 5.96
CA MET A 115 3.62 3.55 5.83
C MET A 115 2.13 3.43 6.17
N SER A 116 1.46 2.52 5.47
CA SER A 116 0.17 1.97 5.87
C SER A 116 0.21 0.45 5.78
N TYR A 117 -0.70 -0.22 6.48
CA TYR A 117 -0.82 -1.68 6.40
C TYR A 117 -2.27 -2.12 6.49
N GLN A 118 -2.51 -3.32 5.99
CA GLN A 118 -3.80 -3.99 6.07
C GLN A 118 -3.60 -5.46 6.44
N ILE A 119 -4.44 -5.97 7.34
CA ILE A 119 -4.47 -7.38 7.72
C ILE A 119 -5.72 -8.00 7.12
N THR A 120 -5.53 -9.10 6.40
CA THR A 120 -6.62 -9.86 5.77
C THR A 120 -6.43 -11.36 6.02
N VAL A 121 -7.46 -12.15 5.76
CA VAL A 121 -7.40 -13.61 5.81
C VAL A 121 -7.64 -14.14 4.40
N GLY A 122 -6.87 -15.16 4.01
CA GLY A 122 -7.00 -15.77 2.70
C GLY A 122 -6.40 -17.16 2.64
N LEU A 123 -6.17 -17.67 1.44
CA LEU A 123 -5.56 -18.96 1.18
C LEU A 123 -4.21 -18.76 0.48
N GLU A 124 -3.19 -19.47 0.93
CA GLU A 124 -1.91 -19.63 0.29
C GLU A 124 -1.62 -21.14 0.22
N ASP A 125 -1.38 -21.67 -0.99
CA ASP A 125 -1.21 -23.11 -1.23
C ASP A 125 -2.32 -23.99 -0.59
N ASN A 126 -3.58 -23.56 -0.72
CA ASN A 126 -4.76 -24.19 -0.11
C ASN A 126 -4.74 -24.25 1.42
N GLN A 127 -3.88 -23.49 2.07
CA GLN A 127 -3.85 -23.35 3.52
C GLN A 127 -4.37 -21.97 3.93
N PRO A 128 -5.24 -21.88 4.94
CA PRO A 128 -5.71 -20.58 5.42
C PRO A 128 -4.58 -19.84 6.14
N VAL A 129 -4.36 -18.60 5.74
CA VAL A 129 -3.31 -17.73 6.27
C VAL A 129 -3.84 -16.33 6.59
N ILE A 130 -3.08 -15.62 7.40
CA ILE A 130 -3.24 -14.18 7.60
C ILE A 130 -2.23 -13.47 6.71
N PHE A 131 -2.70 -12.59 5.85
CA PHE A 131 -1.87 -11.69 5.07
C PHE A 131 -1.73 -10.35 5.77
N LEU A 132 -0.50 -9.90 5.92
CA LEU A 132 -0.14 -8.54 6.30
C LEU A 132 0.40 -7.82 5.06
N SER A 133 -0.41 -6.99 4.44
CA SER A 133 0.00 -6.15 3.31
C SER A 133 0.54 -4.83 3.82
N LEU A 134 1.79 -4.52 3.47
CA LEU A 134 2.48 -3.29 3.82
C LEU A 134 2.58 -2.41 2.58
N GLN A 135 2.33 -1.12 2.74
CA GLN A 135 2.55 -0.11 1.71
C GLN A 135 3.41 1.01 2.28
N VAL A 136 4.58 1.23 1.70
CA VAL A 136 5.57 2.22 2.12
C VAL A 136 5.63 3.35 1.12
N TYR A 137 5.65 4.58 1.61
CA TYR A 137 5.65 5.81 0.83
C TYR A 137 6.97 6.57 1.06
N PRO A 138 8.04 6.23 0.33
CA PRO A 138 9.34 6.83 0.57
C PRO A 138 9.42 8.31 0.19
N PHE A 139 8.38 8.83 -0.49
CA PHE A 139 8.31 10.21 -0.93
C PHE A 139 6.99 10.86 -0.49
N GLN A 140 7.09 12.03 0.15
CA GLN A 140 5.98 12.89 0.56
C GLN A 140 5.99 14.16 -0.28
N TYR A 141 4.82 14.59 -0.76
CA TYR A 141 4.66 15.78 -1.59
C TYR A 141 3.86 16.85 -0.87
N TYR A 142 4.37 18.08 -0.84
CA TYR A 142 3.69 19.28 -0.34
C TYR A 142 3.20 20.12 -1.52
N PRO A 143 1.97 19.94 -1.99
CA PRO A 143 1.53 20.46 -3.27
C PRO A 143 1.55 22.00 -3.33
N LYS A 144 1.08 22.68 -2.28
CA LYS A 144 0.95 24.12 -2.24
C LYS A 144 2.28 24.88 -2.38
N ILE A 145 3.37 24.31 -1.90
CA ILE A 145 4.71 24.90 -1.94
C ILE A 145 5.64 24.19 -2.91
N ASN A 146 5.10 23.22 -3.65
CA ASN A 146 5.80 22.44 -4.67
C ASN A 146 7.13 21.85 -4.18
N ARG A 147 7.08 21.22 -3.00
CA ARG A 147 8.24 20.63 -2.32
C ARG A 147 8.00 19.14 -2.08
N GLY A 148 9.07 18.35 -2.19
CA GLY A 148 9.11 16.95 -1.77
C GLY A 148 9.91 16.78 -0.48
N GLU A 149 9.61 15.72 0.25
CA GLU A 149 10.45 15.14 1.29
C GLU A 149 10.56 13.64 1.03
N TYR A 150 11.76 13.07 1.20
CA TYR A 150 11.97 11.65 0.96
C TYR A 150 12.85 11.04 2.04
N ILE A 151 12.69 9.74 2.21
CA ILE A 151 13.51 8.88 3.07
C ILE A 151 14.29 7.89 2.21
N GLN A 152 15.49 7.50 2.66
CA GLN A 152 16.27 6.46 2.01
C GLN A 152 16.12 5.12 2.73
N ASP A 153 16.02 5.15 4.03
CA ASP A 153 15.93 3.96 4.85
C ASP A 153 14.68 3.99 5.74
N ILE A 154 14.02 2.85 5.82
CA ILE A 154 12.95 2.58 6.77
C ILE A 154 13.12 1.18 7.33
N GLU A 155 13.02 1.07 8.64
CA GLU A 155 12.97 -0.19 9.37
C GLU A 155 11.56 -0.41 9.91
N ILE A 156 10.93 -1.51 9.52
CA ILE A 156 9.57 -1.87 9.92
C ILE A 156 9.66 -3.03 10.90
N GLU A 157 9.04 -2.86 12.07
CA GLU A 157 8.97 -3.87 13.12
C GLU A 157 7.54 -4.38 13.26
N ILE A 158 7.37 -5.71 13.23
CA ILE A 158 6.10 -6.40 13.29
C ILE A 158 6.10 -7.29 14.53
N SER A 159 5.32 -6.89 15.54
CA SER A 159 5.14 -7.67 16.77
C SER A 159 3.90 -8.53 16.67
N TYR A 160 4.03 -9.82 16.93
CA TYR A 160 2.92 -10.76 16.81
C TYR A 160 2.99 -11.92 17.80
N LYS A 161 1.85 -12.54 18.05
CA LYS A 161 1.74 -13.80 18.79
C LYS A 161 1.43 -14.91 17.78
N PRO A 162 2.28 -15.94 17.66
CA PRO A 162 2.04 -17.05 16.76
C PRO A 162 0.81 -17.84 17.16
N ALA A 163 0.22 -18.54 16.20
CA ALA A 163 -0.90 -19.43 16.43
C ALA A 163 -0.59 -20.45 17.53
N SER A 164 -1.51 -20.65 18.48
CA SER A 164 -1.31 -21.58 19.59
C SER A 164 -1.40 -23.05 19.21
N LYS A 165 -2.00 -23.36 18.08
CA LYS A 165 -2.06 -24.67 17.41
C LYS A 165 -2.12 -24.43 15.91
N ASN A 166 -1.49 -25.31 15.13
CA ASN A 166 -1.88 -25.46 13.73
C ASN A 166 -3.36 -25.83 13.71
N LEU A 167 -4.20 -24.97 13.19
CA LEU A 167 -5.60 -25.31 12.92
C LEU A 167 -5.56 -26.30 11.76
N ASN A 168 -5.35 -27.61 12.08
CA ASN A 168 -5.59 -28.64 11.11
C ASN A 168 -7.08 -28.59 10.80
N MET A 169 -7.42 -28.08 9.65
CA MET A 169 -8.78 -28.19 9.13
C MET A 169 -9.02 -29.68 8.85
N PRO A 170 -9.91 -30.35 9.60
CA PRO A 170 -10.10 -31.81 9.44
C PRO A 170 -10.73 -32.18 8.11
N ASP A 171 -11.37 -31.24 7.43
CA ASP A 171 -12.07 -31.45 6.17
C ASP A 171 -11.58 -30.46 5.11
N ILE A 172 -11.17 -30.96 3.96
CA ILE A 172 -10.92 -30.17 2.75
C ILE A 172 -12.26 -30.02 2.04
N TYR A 173 -12.76 -28.77 2.00
CA TYR A 173 -13.95 -28.46 1.22
C TYR A 173 -13.52 -27.87 -0.12
N ASP A 174 -14.00 -28.47 -1.21
CA ASP A 174 -13.72 -27.97 -2.56
C ASP A 174 -14.52 -26.67 -2.87
N LEU A 175 -15.62 -26.44 -2.13
CA LEU A 175 -16.50 -25.32 -2.36
C LEU A 175 -17.19 -24.89 -1.06
N LEU A 176 -17.15 -23.60 -0.73
CA LEU A 176 -17.96 -22.95 0.30
C LEU A 176 -18.96 -22.02 -0.38
N ILE A 177 -20.25 -22.29 -0.22
CA ILE A 177 -21.32 -21.41 -0.69
C ILE A 177 -21.92 -20.68 0.52
N ILE A 178 -21.83 -19.35 0.52
CA ILE A 178 -22.47 -18.49 1.51
C ILE A 178 -23.69 -17.86 0.84
N THR A 179 -24.89 -18.25 1.30
CA THR A 179 -26.15 -17.74 0.76
C THR A 179 -27.13 -17.42 1.89
N PRO A 180 -28.00 -16.40 1.72
CA PRO A 180 -29.12 -16.21 2.62
C PRO A 180 -30.03 -17.47 2.67
N ALA A 181 -30.62 -17.75 3.82
CA ALA A 181 -31.47 -18.95 4.04
C ALA A 181 -32.58 -19.11 3.00
N LEU A 182 -33.06 -18.00 2.42
CA LEU A 182 -34.09 -17.98 1.38
C LEU A 182 -33.69 -18.72 0.08
N PHE A 183 -32.39 -18.93 -0.17
CA PHE A 183 -31.88 -19.57 -1.39
C PHE A 183 -31.22 -20.93 -1.12
N SER A 184 -31.21 -21.39 0.14
CA SER A 184 -30.55 -22.64 0.53
C SER A 184 -31.23 -23.87 -0.08
N ASP A 185 -32.56 -23.84 -0.28
CA ASP A 185 -33.37 -24.97 -0.76
C ASP A 185 -33.11 -25.29 -2.25
N ASN A 186 -32.49 -24.40 -2.99
CA ASN A 186 -32.14 -24.57 -4.42
C ASN A 186 -30.71 -25.11 -4.65
N LEU A 187 -29.97 -25.44 -3.58
CA LEU A 187 -28.59 -25.89 -3.65
C LEU A 187 -28.39 -27.38 -3.32
N GLN A 188 -29.51 -28.17 -3.28
CA GLN A 188 -29.46 -29.62 -3.09
C GLN A 188 -29.27 -30.36 -4.40
#